data_f45fde6df4a3ca60e9e0ffc76a0b2f6d
#
_entry.id   f45fde6df4a3ca60e9e0ffc76a0b2f6d
#
_cell.length_a   1.000
_cell.length_b   1.000
_cell.length_c   1.000
_cell.angle_alpha   90.00
_cell.angle_beta   90.00
_cell.angle_gamma   90.00
#
_symmetry.space_group_name_H-M   'P 1'
#
loop_
_entity.id
_entity.type
_entity.pdbx_description
1 polymer ?
#
loop_
_entity_poly.entity_id
_entity_poly.type
_entity_poly.pdbx_seq_one_letter_code
_entity_poly.pdbx_strand_id
1 'polypeptide(L)'
;DAVASMFNWDREMLEGNTSSSRHWREQPDKFWSERFGKPVTPRWVLQYFGTEVCRGHMLDSIWVDSCMARYKGINTVISDTRFVNEIKQIRAKGGKIVLVKRTEIPNKQSMIESGAHQSEWDWIGTDYDYVLENTHTIEFLHKQIYDMTTHLLPSHQSAIPNPECF
;
A
#
# COMPACT_ATOMS: atom_id res chain seq x y z
N ASP A 1 -11.82 9.96 1.12
CA ASP A 1 -13.03 10.79 1.18
C ASP A 1 -13.84 10.55 2.47
N ALA A 2 -14.23 9.30 2.82
CA ALA A 2 -15.06 9.03 3.99
C ALA A 2 -14.46 9.59 5.30
N VAL A 3 -13.22 9.23 5.62
CA VAL A 3 -12.53 9.72 6.83
C VAL A 3 -12.38 11.24 6.80
N ALA A 4 -12.00 11.84 5.67
CA ALA A 4 -11.90 13.30 5.53
C ALA A 4 -13.22 13.98 5.91
N SER A 5 -14.32 13.50 5.36
CA SER A 5 -15.66 14.04 5.63
C SER A 5 -16.12 13.82 7.08
N MET A 6 -15.92 12.61 7.65
CA MET A 6 -16.33 12.30 9.02
C MET A 6 -15.59 13.11 10.08
N PHE A 7 -14.29 13.34 9.87
CA PHE A 7 -13.42 14.00 10.82
C PHE A 7 -13.21 15.50 10.52
N ASN A 8 -13.79 15.99 9.44
CA ASN A 8 -13.59 17.36 8.94
C ASN A 8 -12.10 17.68 8.74
N TRP A 9 -11.36 16.73 8.13
CA TRP A 9 -9.96 16.88 7.80
C TRP A 9 -9.78 17.12 6.29
N ASP A 10 -8.72 17.85 5.95
CA ASP A 10 -8.35 18.04 4.57
C ASP A 10 -7.87 16.72 3.93
N ARG A 11 -8.42 16.40 2.76
CA ARG A 11 -8.12 15.16 2.06
C ARG A 11 -6.66 15.10 1.58
N GLU A 12 -6.11 16.22 1.08
CA GLU A 12 -4.74 16.26 0.58
C GLU A 12 -3.75 16.04 1.72
N MET A 13 -4.07 16.58 2.89
CA MET A 13 -3.29 16.33 4.11
C MET A 13 -3.35 14.86 4.53
N LEU A 14 -4.50 14.19 4.39
CA LEU A 14 -4.65 12.75 4.68
C LEU A 14 -3.87 11.88 3.70
N GLU A 15 -3.74 12.26 2.43
CA GLU A 15 -2.99 11.48 1.43
C GLU A 15 -1.49 11.40 1.75
N GLY A 16 -0.91 12.42 2.37
CA GLY A 16 0.50 12.39 2.82
C GLY A 16 1.51 12.44 1.70
N ASN A 17 1.19 13.13 0.59
CA ASN A 17 2.05 13.25 -0.57
C ASN A 17 3.27 14.14 -0.35
N THR A 18 3.19 15.08 0.59
CA THR A 18 4.27 16.00 0.96
C THR A 18 4.88 15.65 2.32
N SER A 19 6.07 16.16 2.62
CA SER A 19 6.68 16.02 3.95
C SER A 19 5.82 16.66 5.04
N SER A 20 5.20 17.81 4.75
CA SER A 20 4.29 18.50 5.66
C SER A 20 3.06 17.65 5.98
N SER A 21 2.39 17.10 4.96
CA SER A 21 1.21 16.27 5.16
C SER A 21 1.54 14.95 5.87
N ARG A 22 2.71 14.36 5.60
CA ARG A 22 3.20 13.19 6.35
C ARG A 22 3.42 13.49 7.82
N HIS A 23 4.06 14.62 8.13
CA HIS A 23 4.25 15.06 9.52
C HIS A 23 2.90 15.32 10.21
N TRP A 24 2.00 16.05 9.56
CA TRP A 24 0.68 16.37 10.10
C TRP A 24 -0.13 15.10 10.47
N ARG A 25 -0.08 14.06 9.64
CA ARG A 25 -0.80 12.80 9.92
C ARG A 25 -0.36 12.09 11.20
N GLU A 26 0.87 12.35 11.67
CA GLU A 26 1.42 11.76 12.89
C GLU A 26 1.10 12.60 14.14
N GLN A 27 0.57 13.83 13.98
CA GLN A 27 0.26 14.69 15.11
C GLN A 27 -1.14 14.40 15.64
N PRO A 28 -1.31 14.37 16.99
CA PRO A 28 -2.64 14.26 17.59
C PRO A 28 -3.51 15.47 17.24
N ASP A 29 -4.71 15.22 16.73
CA ASP A 29 -5.74 16.23 16.60
C ASP A 29 -6.32 16.54 17.97
N LYS A 30 -6.32 17.82 18.36
CA LYS A 30 -6.75 18.24 19.69
C LYS A 30 -8.23 17.92 19.94
N PHE A 31 -9.11 18.31 19.01
CA PHE A 31 -10.55 18.14 19.13
C PHE A 31 -10.92 16.67 19.27
N TRP A 32 -10.42 15.84 18.37
CA TRP A 32 -10.74 14.41 18.39
C TRP A 32 -10.08 13.68 19.54
N SER A 33 -8.86 14.07 19.95
CA SER A 33 -8.20 13.47 21.13
C SER A 33 -9.00 13.72 22.41
N GLU A 34 -9.55 14.91 22.59
CA GLU A 34 -10.43 15.23 23.72
C GLU A 34 -11.71 14.37 23.69
N ARG A 35 -12.33 14.18 22.52
CA ARG A 35 -13.56 13.38 22.36
C ARG A 35 -13.35 11.89 22.59
N PHE A 36 -12.21 11.35 22.16
CA PHE A 36 -11.87 9.95 22.35
C PHE A 36 -11.21 9.64 23.72
N GLY A 37 -10.83 10.65 24.48
CA GLY A 37 -10.12 10.49 25.77
C GLY A 37 -8.71 9.90 25.63
N LYS A 38 -8.11 9.98 24.44
CA LYS A 38 -6.76 9.51 24.13
C LYS A 38 -6.18 10.25 22.93
N PRO A 39 -4.85 10.24 22.72
CA PRO A 39 -4.27 10.81 21.52
C PRO A 39 -4.84 10.16 20.24
N VAL A 40 -5.40 10.98 19.34
CA VAL A 40 -5.96 10.57 18.06
C VAL A 40 -5.22 11.27 16.93
N THR A 41 -4.45 10.51 16.16
CA THR A 41 -3.77 11.03 14.96
C THR A 41 -4.57 10.67 13.71
N PRO A 42 -4.50 11.48 12.63
CA PRO A 42 -5.13 11.12 11.36
C PRO A 42 -4.64 9.77 10.81
N ARG A 43 -3.35 9.43 10.99
CA ARG A 43 -2.80 8.13 10.60
C ARG A 43 -3.46 6.98 11.35
N TRP A 44 -3.61 7.11 12.68
CA TRP A 44 -4.30 6.10 13.47
C TRP A 44 -5.74 5.89 13.00
N VAL A 45 -6.47 6.97 12.72
CA VAL A 45 -7.86 6.87 12.22
C VAL A 45 -7.92 6.17 10.86
N LEU A 46 -7.02 6.49 9.93
CA LEU A 46 -6.97 5.82 8.63
C LEU A 46 -6.72 4.31 8.76
N GLN A 47 -5.78 3.92 9.61
CA GLN A 47 -5.49 2.51 9.89
C GLN A 47 -6.69 1.82 10.54
N TYR A 48 -7.22 2.40 11.60
CA TYR A 48 -8.36 1.86 12.34
C TYR A 48 -9.60 1.72 11.45
N PHE A 49 -9.95 2.76 10.71
CA PHE A 49 -11.08 2.72 9.78
C PHE A 49 -10.88 1.67 8.67
N GLY A 50 -9.71 1.64 8.08
CA GLY A 50 -9.40 0.72 6.98
C GLY A 50 -9.37 -0.74 7.40
N THR A 51 -8.84 -1.05 8.58
CA THR A 51 -8.65 -2.43 9.04
C THR A 51 -9.75 -2.86 9.98
N GLU A 52 -9.90 -2.25 11.14
CA GLU A 52 -10.84 -2.75 12.17
C GLU A 52 -12.29 -2.51 11.74
N VAL A 53 -12.62 -1.32 11.20
CA VAL A 53 -14.00 -1.01 10.80
C VAL A 53 -14.34 -1.69 9.48
N CYS A 54 -13.60 -1.40 8.41
CA CYS A 54 -13.96 -1.91 7.09
C CYS A 54 -13.69 -3.40 6.96
N ARG A 55 -12.48 -3.86 7.25
CA ARG A 55 -12.13 -5.29 7.13
C ARG A 55 -12.70 -6.11 8.27
N GLY A 56 -12.58 -5.64 9.52
CA GLY A 56 -13.01 -6.41 10.70
C GLY A 56 -14.51 -6.51 10.88
N HIS A 57 -15.25 -5.44 10.63
CA HIS A 57 -16.69 -5.40 10.89
C HIS A 57 -17.59 -5.41 9.66
N MET A 58 -17.07 -5.13 8.46
CA MET A 58 -17.88 -5.19 7.24
C MET A 58 -17.52 -6.44 6.42
N LEU A 59 -16.32 -6.47 5.82
CA LEU A 59 -15.89 -7.57 4.96
C LEU A 59 -14.36 -7.56 4.87
N ASP A 60 -13.71 -8.66 5.27
CA ASP A 60 -12.24 -8.77 5.24
C ASP A 60 -11.63 -8.51 3.86
N SER A 61 -12.31 -8.88 2.81
CA SER A 61 -11.87 -8.68 1.41
C SER A 61 -12.32 -7.35 0.78
N ILE A 62 -12.96 -6.44 1.53
CA ILE A 62 -13.63 -5.24 0.99
C ILE A 62 -12.74 -4.42 0.04
N TRP A 63 -11.47 -4.24 0.36
CA TRP A 63 -10.57 -3.42 -0.44
C TRP A 63 -10.18 -4.08 -1.75
N VAL A 64 -9.82 -5.36 -1.69
CA VAL A 64 -9.45 -6.11 -2.90
C VAL A 64 -10.68 -6.39 -3.76
N ASP A 65 -11.83 -6.67 -3.19
CA ASP A 65 -13.07 -6.85 -3.95
C ASP A 65 -13.49 -5.54 -4.63
N SER A 66 -13.39 -4.40 -3.94
CA SER A 66 -13.62 -3.08 -4.52
C SER A 66 -12.64 -2.76 -5.67
N CYS A 67 -11.38 -3.15 -5.52
CA CYS A 67 -10.39 -3.03 -6.58
C CYS A 67 -10.74 -3.91 -7.78
N MET A 68 -11.03 -5.18 -7.53
CA MET A 68 -11.37 -6.17 -8.58
C MET A 68 -12.68 -5.85 -9.29
N ALA A 69 -13.66 -5.27 -8.61
CA ALA A 69 -14.91 -4.81 -9.23
C ALA A 69 -14.69 -3.68 -10.26
N ARG A 70 -13.62 -2.90 -10.10
CA ARG A 70 -13.23 -1.82 -11.02
C ARG A 70 -12.26 -2.28 -12.10
N TYR A 71 -11.69 -3.46 -11.98
CA TYR A 71 -10.70 -3.99 -12.92
C TYR A 71 -11.33 -4.29 -14.27
N LYS A 72 -10.80 -3.67 -15.33
CA LYS A 72 -11.33 -3.75 -16.71
C LYS A 72 -10.50 -4.62 -17.64
N GLY A 73 -9.62 -5.46 -17.12
CA GLY A 73 -8.74 -6.31 -17.94
C GLY A 73 -7.59 -5.57 -18.60
N ILE A 74 -7.25 -4.38 -18.13
CA ILE A 74 -6.11 -3.58 -18.62
C ILE A 74 -4.92 -3.71 -17.67
N ASN A 75 -3.72 -3.40 -18.13
CA ASN A 75 -2.53 -3.37 -17.30
C ASN A 75 -2.74 -2.42 -16.11
N THR A 76 -2.66 -2.95 -14.90
CA THR A 76 -2.98 -2.23 -13.68
C THR A 76 -1.90 -2.50 -12.63
N VAL A 77 -1.46 -1.47 -11.94
CA VAL A 77 -0.55 -1.57 -10.79
C VAL A 77 -1.34 -1.27 -9.52
N ILE A 78 -1.20 -2.16 -8.53
CA ILE A 78 -1.74 -1.98 -7.18
C ILE A 78 -0.54 -1.78 -6.26
N SER A 79 -0.36 -0.56 -5.74
CA SER A 79 0.87 -0.13 -5.05
C SER A 79 0.89 -0.39 -3.54
N ASP A 80 -0.23 -0.81 -2.95
CA ASP A 80 -0.42 -0.89 -1.50
C ASP A 80 -0.99 -2.24 -1.02
N THR A 81 -0.70 -3.30 -1.75
CA THR A 81 -1.04 -4.68 -1.35
C THR A 81 -0.28 -5.07 -0.08
N ARG A 82 -1.00 -5.41 0.97
CA ARG A 82 -0.44 -5.65 2.32
C ARG A 82 -0.95 -6.92 2.98
N PHE A 83 -2.01 -7.53 2.48
CA PHE A 83 -2.66 -8.67 3.11
C PHE A 83 -2.65 -9.92 2.23
N VAL A 84 -2.55 -11.07 2.88
CA VAL A 84 -2.49 -12.38 2.19
C VAL A 84 -3.72 -12.61 1.29
N ASN A 85 -4.90 -12.19 1.73
CA ASN A 85 -6.12 -12.34 0.92
C ASN A 85 -6.10 -11.48 -0.34
N GLU A 86 -5.50 -10.29 -0.29
CA GLU A 86 -5.29 -9.41 -1.46
C GLU A 86 -4.36 -10.08 -2.47
N ILE A 87 -3.21 -10.59 -1.99
CA ILE A 87 -2.24 -11.33 -2.81
C ILE A 87 -2.91 -12.53 -3.50
N LYS A 88 -3.70 -13.31 -2.77
CA LYS A 88 -4.41 -14.46 -3.33
C LYS A 88 -5.39 -14.06 -4.43
N GLN A 89 -6.16 -13.00 -4.24
CA GLN A 89 -7.12 -12.52 -5.23
C GLN A 89 -6.43 -11.96 -6.49
N ILE A 90 -5.34 -11.21 -6.32
CA ILE A 90 -4.53 -10.71 -7.43
C ILE A 90 -3.99 -11.88 -8.26
N ARG A 91 -3.41 -12.89 -7.60
CA ARG A 91 -2.91 -14.11 -8.27
C ARG A 91 -4.01 -14.88 -8.98
N ALA A 92 -5.19 -15.00 -8.40
CA ALA A 92 -6.34 -15.67 -9.02
C ALA A 92 -6.80 -14.99 -10.33
N LYS A 93 -6.48 -13.71 -10.51
CA LYS A 93 -6.69 -12.96 -11.76
C LYS A 93 -5.48 -12.96 -12.70
N GLY A 94 -4.47 -13.79 -12.43
CA GLY A 94 -3.24 -13.84 -13.23
C GLY A 94 -2.24 -12.72 -12.93
N GLY A 95 -2.50 -11.91 -11.90
CA GLY A 95 -1.61 -10.84 -11.48
C GLY A 95 -0.31 -11.36 -10.86
N LYS A 96 0.73 -10.53 -10.93
CA LYS A 96 2.06 -10.79 -10.38
C LYS A 96 2.30 -9.98 -9.13
N ILE A 97 3.03 -10.55 -8.18
CA ILE A 97 3.39 -9.89 -6.93
C ILE A 97 4.85 -9.47 -6.99
N VAL A 98 5.07 -8.19 -6.77
CA VAL A 98 6.40 -7.58 -6.78
C VAL A 98 6.71 -7.04 -5.39
N LEU A 99 7.82 -7.49 -4.82
CA LEU A 99 8.34 -6.92 -3.58
C LEU A 99 9.29 -5.77 -3.91
N VAL A 100 9.03 -4.58 -3.36
CA VAL A 100 9.99 -3.47 -3.38
C VAL A 100 10.75 -3.46 -2.07
N LYS A 101 12.00 -3.93 -2.09
CA LYS A 101 12.85 -4.10 -0.91
C LYS A 101 13.76 -2.89 -0.72
N ARG A 102 13.60 -2.16 0.37
CA ARG A 102 14.46 -1.04 0.73
C ARG A 102 15.43 -1.38 1.86
N THR A 103 15.03 -2.29 2.74
CA THR A 103 15.83 -2.78 3.86
C THR A 103 15.65 -4.29 3.93
N GLU A 104 16.34 -4.96 4.84
CA GLU A 104 16.07 -6.37 5.09
C GLU A 104 14.62 -6.59 5.52
N ILE A 105 14.03 -7.69 5.08
CA ILE A 105 12.65 -8.06 5.45
C ILE A 105 12.64 -8.35 6.95
N PRO A 106 11.83 -7.65 7.75
CA PRO A 106 11.78 -7.88 9.19
C PRO A 106 11.27 -9.28 9.50
N ASN A 107 11.64 -9.77 10.67
CA ASN A 107 11.10 -11.04 11.16
C ASN A 107 9.61 -10.85 11.53
N LYS A 108 8.73 -11.66 10.95
CA LYS A 108 7.29 -11.56 11.16
C LYS A 108 6.91 -11.69 12.63
N GLN A 109 7.51 -12.67 13.34
CA GLN A 109 7.20 -12.91 14.75
C GLN A 109 7.61 -11.71 15.62
N SER A 110 8.76 -11.12 15.38
CA SER A 110 9.21 -9.90 16.08
C SER A 110 8.28 -8.71 15.85
N MET A 111 7.73 -8.57 14.64
CA MET A 111 6.75 -7.52 14.34
C MET A 111 5.45 -7.72 15.13
N ILE A 112 4.96 -8.94 15.22
CA ILE A 112 3.77 -9.29 16.00
C ILE A 112 4.01 -9.00 17.49
N GLU A 113 5.13 -9.45 18.04
CA GLU A 113 5.49 -9.26 19.44
C GLU A 113 5.69 -7.79 19.82
N SER A 114 6.16 -6.96 18.91
CA SER A 114 6.27 -5.51 19.09
C SER A 114 4.93 -4.77 19.06
N GLY A 115 3.82 -5.45 18.75
CA GLY A 115 2.50 -4.84 18.58
C GLY A 115 2.35 -4.04 17.29
N ALA A 116 3.19 -4.31 16.27
CA ALA A 116 3.05 -3.68 14.97
C ALA A 116 1.69 -4.04 14.33
N HIS A 117 1.09 -3.06 13.65
CA HIS A 117 -0.20 -3.26 13.00
C HIS A 117 -0.14 -4.37 11.94
N GLN A 118 -1.22 -5.16 11.79
CA GLN A 118 -1.25 -6.31 10.89
C GLN A 118 -0.81 -5.99 9.45
N SER A 119 -1.15 -4.82 8.92
CA SER A 119 -0.76 -4.40 7.58
C SER A 119 0.76 -4.26 7.37
N GLU A 120 1.55 -4.23 8.44
CA GLU A 120 3.00 -4.10 8.35
C GLU A 120 3.71 -5.48 8.24
N TRP A 121 3.04 -6.57 8.56
CA TRP A 121 3.67 -7.90 8.61
C TRP A 121 2.88 -9.04 7.95
N ASP A 122 1.60 -8.88 7.61
CA ASP A 122 0.80 -10.00 7.08
C ASP A 122 1.35 -10.57 5.76
N TRP A 123 1.90 -9.71 4.93
CA TRP A 123 2.54 -10.07 3.66
C TRP A 123 3.87 -10.82 3.81
N ILE A 124 4.53 -10.78 5.00
CA ILE A 124 5.82 -11.43 5.22
C ILE A 124 5.67 -12.95 5.15
N GLY A 125 6.51 -13.59 4.34
CA GLY A 125 6.49 -15.02 4.10
C GLY A 125 5.56 -15.45 2.96
N THR A 126 5.01 -14.52 2.20
CA THR A 126 4.33 -14.84 0.94
C THR A 126 5.34 -14.95 -0.21
N ASP A 127 4.97 -15.65 -1.27
CA ASP A 127 5.80 -15.74 -2.47
C ASP A 127 5.72 -14.46 -3.30
N TYR A 128 6.85 -14.06 -3.90
CA TYR A 128 6.95 -12.95 -4.83
C TYR A 128 7.35 -13.47 -6.20
N ASP A 129 6.78 -12.90 -7.26
CA ASP A 129 7.18 -13.19 -8.63
C ASP A 129 8.44 -12.41 -9.02
N TYR A 130 8.66 -11.26 -8.38
CA TYR A 130 9.81 -10.41 -8.62
C TYR A 130 10.19 -9.60 -7.37
N VAL A 131 11.47 -9.27 -7.25
CA VAL A 131 11.98 -8.40 -6.18
C VAL A 131 12.72 -7.23 -6.81
N LEU A 132 12.34 -6.01 -6.44
CA LEU A 132 13.00 -4.77 -6.82
C LEU A 132 13.81 -4.24 -5.63
N GLU A 133 15.12 -4.10 -5.79
CA GLU A 133 16.01 -3.55 -4.77
C GLU A 133 15.99 -2.02 -4.84
N ASN A 134 15.35 -1.38 -3.86
CA ASN A 134 15.29 0.09 -3.74
C ASN A 134 16.33 0.61 -2.74
N THR A 135 17.60 0.19 -2.91
CA THR A 135 18.73 0.54 -2.04
C THR A 135 19.74 1.46 -2.73
N HIS A 136 19.55 1.74 -4.00
CA HIS A 136 20.42 2.54 -4.85
C HIS A 136 19.73 3.80 -5.36
N THR A 137 20.16 4.32 -6.52
CA THR A 137 19.59 5.50 -7.15
C THR A 137 18.22 5.23 -7.77
N ILE A 138 17.47 6.30 -8.06
CA ILE A 138 16.17 6.19 -8.73
C ILE A 138 16.30 5.63 -10.15
N GLU A 139 17.39 5.97 -10.84
CA GLU A 139 17.69 5.46 -12.18
C GLU A 139 17.92 3.94 -12.16
N PHE A 140 18.58 3.44 -11.12
CA PHE A 140 18.77 1.99 -10.95
C PHE A 140 17.43 1.29 -10.71
N LEU A 141 16.55 1.86 -9.89
CA LEU A 141 15.20 1.33 -9.68
C LEU A 141 14.38 1.34 -10.97
N HIS A 142 14.43 2.43 -11.74
CA HIS A 142 13.75 2.52 -13.04
C HIS A 142 14.23 1.46 -14.02
N LYS A 143 15.55 1.19 -14.07
CA LYS A 143 16.10 0.12 -14.90
C LYS A 143 15.55 -1.25 -14.50
N GLN A 144 15.53 -1.57 -13.21
CA GLN A 144 14.95 -2.83 -12.73
C GLN A 144 13.47 -2.96 -13.10
N ILE A 145 12.69 -1.87 -12.99
CA ILE A 145 11.27 -1.86 -13.37
C ILE A 145 11.12 -2.11 -14.87
N TYR A 146 11.94 -1.49 -15.70
CA TYR A 146 11.94 -1.70 -17.14
C TYR A 146 12.25 -3.16 -17.49
N ASP A 147 13.31 -3.71 -16.95
CA ASP A 147 13.73 -5.11 -17.16
C ASP A 147 12.62 -6.09 -16.72
N MET A 148 12.03 -5.85 -15.54
CA MET A 148 10.91 -6.63 -15.01
C MET A 148 9.70 -6.57 -15.95
N THR A 149 9.28 -5.39 -16.39
CA THR A 149 8.08 -5.23 -17.24
C THR A 149 8.25 -5.85 -18.61
N THR A 150 9.44 -5.82 -19.20
CA THR A 150 9.75 -6.51 -20.47
C THR A 150 9.65 -8.03 -20.33
N HIS A 151 9.97 -8.59 -19.16
CA HIS A 151 9.82 -10.02 -18.90
C HIS A 151 8.38 -10.44 -18.57
N LEU A 152 7.65 -9.59 -17.83
CA LEU A 152 6.27 -9.89 -17.40
C LEU A 152 5.23 -9.65 -18.50
N LEU A 153 5.53 -8.80 -19.49
CA LEU A 153 4.61 -8.40 -20.58
C LEU A 153 5.20 -8.73 -21.97
N PRO A 154 5.39 -10.01 -22.32
CA PRO A 154 6.16 -10.41 -23.49
C PRO A 154 5.55 -10.08 -24.86
N SER A 155 4.43 -9.38 -24.99
CA SER A 155 3.72 -9.27 -26.27
C SER A 155 3.16 -7.90 -26.67
N HIS A 156 3.40 -6.85 -25.90
CA HIS A 156 2.96 -5.49 -26.29
C HIS A 156 4.11 -4.49 -26.28
N GLN A 157 5.05 -4.67 -27.21
CA GLN A 157 6.28 -3.90 -27.39
C GLN A 157 6.11 -2.46 -27.90
N SER A 158 4.97 -1.80 -27.75
CA SER A 158 4.80 -0.48 -28.41
C SER A 158 4.37 0.69 -27.53
N ALA A 159 4.37 0.58 -26.19
CA ALA A 159 3.85 1.66 -25.35
C ALA A 159 4.66 2.04 -24.09
N ILE A 160 5.88 1.56 -23.90
CA ILE A 160 6.73 2.04 -22.79
C ILE A 160 7.76 3.00 -23.36
N PRO A 161 7.73 4.31 -23.00
CA PRO A 161 8.76 5.25 -23.42
C PRO A 161 10.12 4.81 -22.87
N ASN A 162 11.16 4.88 -23.70
CA ASN A 162 12.55 4.65 -23.29
C ASN A 162 12.89 5.57 -22.12
N PRO A 163 13.49 5.07 -21.00
CA PRO A 163 13.86 5.89 -19.85
C PRO A 163 14.89 7.00 -20.15
N GLU A 164 15.47 7.05 -21.32
CA GLU A 164 16.35 8.16 -21.76
C GLU A 164 15.58 9.46 -22.14
N CYS A 165 14.25 9.45 -22.03
CA CYS A 165 13.40 10.61 -22.36
C CYS A 165 12.88 11.39 -21.13
N PHE A 166 13.44 11.17 -19.93
CA PHE A 166 13.05 11.90 -18.71
C PHE A 166 14.24 12.59 -18.06
#